data_88186d094200d5510ade86d85a11b27e
#
_entry.id   88186d094200d5510ade86d85a11b27e
#
_cell.length_a   1.000
_cell.length_b   1.000
_cell.length_c   1.000
_cell.angle_alpha   90.00
_cell.angle_beta   90.00
_cell.angle_gamma   90.00
#
_symmetry.space_group_name_H-M   'P 1'
#
loop_
_entity.id
_entity.type
_entity.pdbx_description
1 polymer ?
#
loop_
_entity_poly.entity_id
_entity_poly.type
_entity_poly.pdbx_seq_one_letter_code
_entity_poly.pdbx_strand_id
1 'polypeptide(L)'
;MKQIQTIEKGANFSAADFGRLADIKDYVLELAPEVRIPGKVFGGGAVGATGSEFSFQVFAPGQETGFLHTHRTHEELYFFLSGKGEFQVDGDVFPVGEGSVVRVAPEGRRSVRNNGTEPLVMLCVQYRGNAFTAADGADGDILNEPVKW
;
A
#
# COMPACT_ATOMS: atom_id res chain seq x y z
N MET A 1 -17.55 11.68 1.73
CA MET A 1 -16.45 10.71 1.80
C MET A 1 -15.94 10.49 0.39
N LYS A 2 -14.63 10.56 0.17
CA LYS A 2 -14.02 10.34 -1.15
C LYS A 2 -14.24 8.89 -1.58
N GLN A 3 -14.48 8.66 -2.87
CA GLN A 3 -14.68 7.34 -3.45
C GLN A 3 -13.68 7.09 -4.58
N ILE A 4 -13.27 5.83 -4.73
CA ILE A 4 -12.45 5.38 -5.86
C ILE A 4 -13.30 5.47 -7.12
N GLN A 5 -12.73 6.00 -8.20
CA GLN A 5 -13.40 6.11 -9.49
C GLN A 5 -12.90 5.02 -10.44
N THR A 6 -13.82 4.30 -11.07
CA THR A 6 -13.44 3.40 -12.17
C THR A 6 -13.10 4.24 -13.39
N ILE A 7 -11.90 4.05 -13.95
CA ILE A 7 -11.48 4.67 -15.22
C ILE A 7 -12.03 3.82 -16.37
N GLU A 8 -11.72 2.52 -16.38
CA GLU A 8 -12.09 1.60 -17.45
C GLU A 8 -12.05 0.16 -16.95
N LYS A 9 -12.81 -0.73 -17.58
CA LYS A 9 -12.82 -2.16 -17.27
C LYS A 9 -13.06 -2.98 -18.54
N GLY A 10 -12.21 -3.95 -18.78
CA GLY A 10 -12.30 -4.91 -19.87
C GLY A 10 -12.27 -6.35 -19.37
N ALA A 11 -12.18 -7.29 -20.30
CA ALA A 11 -12.15 -8.72 -19.97
C ALA A 11 -10.90 -9.11 -19.17
N ASN A 12 -9.76 -8.46 -19.44
CA ASN A 12 -8.46 -8.82 -18.90
C ASN A 12 -7.82 -7.71 -18.05
N PHE A 13 -8.54 -6.61 -17.80
CA PHE A 13 -8.01 -5.49 -17.01
C PHE A 13 -9.12 -4.72 -16.30
N SER A 14 -8.72 -4.00 -15.28
CA SER A 14 -9.51 -2.93 -14.68
C SER A 14 -8.58 -1.79 -14.24
N ALA A 15 -9.05 -0.56 -14.42
CA ALA A 15 -8.31 0.64 -14.05
C ALA A 15 -9.16 1.51 -13.13
N ALA A 16 -8.53 2.02 -12.07
CA ALA A 16 -9.18 2.86 -11.08
C ALA A 16 -8.32 4.07 -10.73
N ASP A 17 -8.96 5.19 -10.44
CA ASP A 17 -8.34 6.42 -10.00
C ASP A 17 -8.64 6.66 -8.51
N PHE A 18 -7.59 6.78 -7.72
CA PHE A 18 -7.62 7.14 -6.30
C PHE A 18 -7.46 8.65 -6.08
N GLY A 19 -7.25 9.41 -7.16
CA GLY A 19 -6.96 10.83 -7.14
C GLY A 19 -5.49 11.12 -6.81
N ARG A 20 -5.19 12.40 -6.55
CA ARG A 20 -3.82 12.81 -6.20
C ARG A 20 -3.41 12.21 -4.85
N LEU A 21 -2.12 11.95 -4.66
CA LEU A 21 -1.59 11.44 -3.38
C LEU A 21 -1.97 12.33 -2.19
N ALA A 22 -1.97 13.66 -2.38
CA ALA A 22 -2.38 14.61 -1.35
C ALA A 22 -3.85 14.46 -0.91
N ASP A 23 -4.69 13.90 -1.76
CA ASP A 23 -6.13 13.73 -1.51
C ASP A 23 -6.45 12.39 -0.85
N ILE A 24 -5.49 11.49 -0.69
CA ILE A 24 -5.68 10.21 0.03
C ILE A 24 -6.13 10.45 1.48
N LYS A 25 -5.73 11.56 2.09
CA LYS A 25 -6.19 11.98 3.42
C LYS A 25 -7.72 12.06 3.57
N ASP A 26 -8.46 12.24 2.45
CA ASP A 26 -9.91 12.41 2.45
C ASP A 26 -10.67 11.07 2.43
N TYR A 27 -9.94 9.94 2.30
CA TYR A 27 -10.50 8.61 2.51
C TYR A 27 -10.58 8.28 4.00
N VAL A 28 -11.55 7.47 4.35
CA VAL A 28 -11.68 6.90 5.70
C VAL A 28 -11.96 5.41 5.55
N LEU A 29 -11.08 4.59 6.09
CA LEU A 29 -11.31 3.15 6.20
C LEU A 29 -12.16 2.87 7.43
N GLU A 30 -13.30 2.25 7.25
CA GLU A 30 -14.18 1.77 8.31
C GLU A 30 -14.01 0.26 8.44
N LEU A 31 -13.38 -0.20 9.53
CA LEU A 31 -13.21 -1.62 9.83
C LEU A 31 -14.35 -2.18 10.68
N ALA A 32 -14.92 -1.33 11.51
CA ALA A 32 -16.08 -1.59 12.37
C ALA A 32 -16.74 -0.24 12.69
N PRO A 33 -17.98 -0.21 13.23
CA PRO A 33 -18.66 1.05 13.57
C PRO A 33 -17.83 2.02 14.41
N GLU A 34 -16.99 1.48 15.31
CA GLU A 34 -16.15 2.26 16.23
C GLU A 34 -14.68 2.38 15.76
N VAL A 35 -14.30 1.73 14.64
CA VAL A 35 -12.91 1.71 14.18
C VAL A 35 -12.81 2.35 12.81
N ARG A 36 -12.41 3.62 12.81
CA ARG A 36 -12.23 4.45 11.62
C ARG A 36 -10.78 4.89 11.51
N ILE A 37 -10.17 4.64 10.36
CA ILE A 37 -8.79 5.03 10.06
C ILE A 37 -8.83 6.10 8.96
N PRO A 38 -8.68 7.38 9.30
CA PRO A 38 -8.61 8.45 8.31
C PRO A 38 -7.32 8.35 7.48
N GLY A 39 -7.40 8.78 6.23
CA GLY A 39 -6.25 8.78 5.32
C GLY A 39 -5.84 7.41 4.82
N LYS A 40 -6.72 6.40 4.90
CA LYS A 40 -6.44 5.04 4.42
C LYS A 40 -7.53 4.52 3.49
N VAL A 41 -7.10 3.86 2.41
CA VAL A 41 -8.00 3.21 1.45
C VAL A 41 -7.35 1.95 0.89
N PHE A 42 -8.10 0.84 0.88
CA PHE A 42 -7.72 -0.39 0.18
C PHE A 42 -8.13 -0.33 -1.29
N GLY A 43 -7.33 -0.94 -2.16
CA GLY A 43 -7.50 -0.83 -3.60
C GLY A 43 -7.69 -2.14 -4.35
N GLY A 44 -7.31 -3.28 -3.78
CA GLY A 44 -7.39 -4.57 -4.47
C GLY A 44 -8.78 -4.89 -4.99
N GLY A 45 -9.81 -4.67 -4.17
CA GLY A 45 -11.20 -4.88 -4.57
C GLY A 45 -11.66 -3.95 -5.71
N ALA A 46 -11.19 -2.71 -5.75
CA ALA A 46 -11.55 -1.74 -6.79
C ALA A 46 -11.02 -2.14 -8.18
N VAL A 47 -9.88 -2.81 -8.23
CA VAL A 47 -9.27 -3.29 -9.48
C VAL A 47 -9.44 -4.80 -9.68
N GLY A 48 -10.10 -5.50 -8.76
CA GLY A 48 -10.30 -6.94 -8.86
C GLY A 48 -9.02 -7.75 -8.78
N ALA A 49 -8.01 -7.28 -8.02
CA ALA A 49 -6.76 -8.00 -7.82
C ALA A 49 -7.00 -9.32 -7.08
N THR A 50 -6.37 -10.40 -7.52
CA THR A 50 -6.56 -11.75 -6.97
C THR A 50 -5.32 -12.29 -6.26
N GLY A 51 -4.14 -11.77 -6.56
CA GLY A 51 -2.85 -12.24 -6.00
C GLY A 51 -2.31 -11.38 -4.87
N SER A 52 -2.85 -10.19 -4.68
CA SER A 52 -2.42 -9.25 -3.65
C SER A 52 -3.54 -8.30 -3.24
N GLU A 53 -3.40 -7.71 -2.06
CA GLU A 53 -4.14 -6.52 -1.66
C GLU A 53 -3.17 -5.35 -1.54
N PHE A 54 -3.64 -4.15 -1.78
CA PHE A 54 -2.83 -2.95 -1.54
C PHE A 54 -3.65 -1.85 -0.90
N SER A 55 -2.97 -0.93 -0.21
CA SER A 55 -3.60 0.24 0.36
C SER A 55 -2.71 1.47 0.21
N PHE A 56 -3.33 2.62 -0.05
CA PHE A 56 -2.71 3.92 0.17
C PHE A 56 -3.02 4.40 1.58
N GLN A 57 -2.03 5.04 2.20
CA GLN A 57 -2.19 5.68 3.50
C GLN A 57 -1.39 6.98 3.58
N VAL A 58 -1.99 7.98 4.19
CA VAL A 58 -1.37 9.27 4.51
C VAL A 58 -1.38 9.44 6.01
N PHE A 59 -0.23 9.77 6.57
CA PHE A 59 -0.07 10.22 7.96
C PHE A 59 0.19 11.71 7.96
N ALA A 60 -0.65 12.49 8.62
CA ALA A 60 -0.33 13.89 8.90
C ALA A 60 0.85 14.00 9.87
N PRO A 61 1.54 15.16 9.95
CA PRO A 61 2.58 15.38 10.95
C PRO A 61 2.12 15.00 12.36
N GLY A 62 2.92 14.20 13.06
CA GLY A 62 2.63 13.70 14.40
C GLY A 62 1.70 12.47 14.46
N GLN A 63 1.14 12.02 13.34
CA GLN A 63 0.33 10.80 13.33
C GLN A 63 1.19 9.54 13.28
N GLU A 64 0.64 8.46 13.86
CA GLU A 64 1.24 7.12 13.87
C GLU A 64 0.17 6.04 13.75
N THR A 65 0.58 4.80 13.50
CA THR A 65 -0.32 3.64 13.53
C THR A 65 -0.92 3.44 14.93
N GLY A 66 -0.15 3.74 15.99
CA GLY A 66 -0.61 3.70 17.37
C GLY A 66 -0.65 2.29 18.00
N PHE A 67 -0.27 1.25 17.25
CA PHE A 67 -0.20 -0.13 17.72
C PHE A 67 0.84 -0.93 16.92
N LEU A 68 1.33 -2.01 17.50
CA LEU A 68 2.09 -3.04 16.81
C LEU A 68 1.14 -4.11 16.28
N HIS A 69 1.39 -4.61 15.07
CA HIS A 69 0.63 -5.74 14.53
C HIS A 69 1.53 -6.70 13.77
N THR A 70 1.03 -7.91 13.57
CA THR A 70 1.62 -8.98 12.77
C THR A 70 0.58 -9.53 11.81
N HIS A 71 1.01 -10.35 10.87
CA HIS A 71 0.11 -11.15 10.04
C HIS A 71 0.38 -12.64 10.23
N ARG A 72 -0.58 -13.48 9.90
CA ARG A 72 -0.41 -14.94 9.95
C ARG A 72 0.28 -15.49 8.71
N THR A 73 -0.01 -14.92 7.54
CA THR A 73 0.44 -15.44 6.25
C THR A 73 0.95 -14.36 5.29
N HIS A 74 0.57 -13.09 5.52
CA HIS A 74 0.92 -12.01 4.61
C HIS A 74 2.32 -11.48 4.90
N GLU A 75 3.12 -11.41 3.86
CA GLU A 75 4.27 -10.53 3.76
C GLU A 75 3.80 -9.17 3.24
N GLU A 76 4.41 -8.09 3.64
CA GLU A 76 4.08 -6.74 3.21
C GLU A 76 5.29 -6.02 2.66
N LEU A 77 5.06 -5.27 1.57
CA LEU A 77 5.98 -4.26 1.06
C LEU A 77 5.38 -2.88 1.28
N TYR A 78 6.13 -2.02 1.95
CA TYR A 78 5.79 -0.63 2.19
C TYR A 78 6.65 0.26 1.31
N PHE A 79 6.02 1.01 0.42
CA PHE A 79 6.66 1.98 -0.46
C PHE A 79 6.34 3.38 0.06
N PHE A 80 7.35 4.16 0.38
CA PHE A 80 7.16 5.54 0.80
C PHE A 80 7.23 6.45 -0.43
N LEU A 81 6.12 7.12 -0.74
CA LEU A 81 5.92 7.87 -1.98
C LEU A 81 6.22 9.36 -1.82
N SER A 82 6.10 9.89 -0.61
CA SER A 82 6.49 11.26 -0.26
C SER A 82 6.56 11.45 1.25
N GLY A 83 7.22 12.52 1.67
CA GLY A 83 7.40 12.85 3.09
C GLY A 83 8.54 12.09 3.74
N LYS A 84 8.62 12.23 5.07
CA LYS A 84 9.61 11.56 5.93
C LYS A 84 8.93 11.08 7.19
N GLY A 85 9.43 9.98 7.74
CA GLY A 85 8.92 9.41 8.98
C GLY A 85 9.87 8.36 9.53
N GLU A 86 9.35 7.52 10.40
CA GLU A 86 10.07 6.38 10.96
C GLU A 86 9.23 5.11 10.88
N PHE A 87 9.93 4.02 10.65
CA PHE A 87 9.36 2.67 10.66
C PHE A 87 9.97 1.89 11.83
N GLN A 88 9.16 1.05 12.44
CA GLN A 88 9.61 0.13 13.49
C GLN A 88 9.27 -1.30 13.13
N VAL A 89 10.24 -2.21 13.28
CA VAL A 89 10.04 -3.66 13.21
C VAL A 89 10.78 -4.31 14.38
N ASP A 90 10.09 -5.12 15.19
CA ASP A 90 10.64 -5.91 16.30
C ASP A 90 11.47 -5.09 17.31
N GLY A 91 11.20 -3.80 17.42
CA GLY A 91 11.90 -2.87 18.30
C GLY A 91 12.98 -2.05 17.61
N ASP A 92 13.42 -2.43 16.42
CA ASP A 92 14.37 -1.63 15.62
C ASP A 92 13.61 -0.48 14.95
N VAL A 93 14.05 0.75 15.21
CA VAL A 93 13.47 1.99 14.63
C VAL A 93 14.47 2.59 13.65
N PHE A 94 13.98 2.92 12.46
CA PHE A 94 14.80 3.51 11.41
C PHE A 94 14.02 4.55 10.59
N PRO A 95 14.72 5.55 10.02
CA PRO A 95 14.10 6.57 9.20
C PRO A 95 13.65 6.00 7.85
N VAL A 96 12.53 6.54 7.35
CA VAL A 96 12.01 6.27 6.00
C VAL A 96 11.59 7.57 5.34
N GLY A 97 11.59 7.59 4.02
CA GLY A 97 11.17 8.73 3.23
C GLY A 97 10.93 8.34 1.77
N GLU A 98 10.69 9.32 0.92
CA GLU A 98 10.46 9.11 -0.50
C GLU A 98 11.53 8.18 -1.11
N GLY A 99 11.09 7.12 -1.80
CA GLY A 99 11.94 6.10 -2.38
C GLY A 99 12.34 4.97 -1.43
N SER A 100 12.05 5.06 -0.13
CA SER A 100 12.28 3.94 0.80
C SER A 100 11.30 2.80 0.53
N VAL A 101 11.80 1.57 0.60
CA VAL A 101 10.97 0.35 0.54
C VAL A 101 11.33 -0.54 1.73
N VAL A 102 10.31 -0.97 2.47
CA VAL A 102 10.46 -1.85 3.62
C VAL A 102 9.68 -3.13 3.37
N ARG A 103 10.35 -4.28 3.42
CA ARG A 103 9.69 -5.59 3.45
C ARG A 103 9.57 -6.05 4.89
N VAL A 104 8.39 -6.52 5.27
CA VAL A 104 8.16 -7.12 6.59
C VAL A 104 7.59 -8.53 6.43
N ALA A 105 8.27 -9.51 7.03
CA ALA A 105 7.75 -10.87 7.13
C ALA A 105 6.47 -10.92 7.99
N PRO A 106 5.65 -11.98 7.87
CA PRO A 106 4.38 -12.07 8.61
C PRO A 106 4.53 -11.82 10.11
N GLU A 107 5.52 -12.41 10.76
CA GLU A 107 5.74 -12.35 12.21
C GLU A 107 6.31 -11.02 12.71
N GLY A 108 6.89 -10.20 11.82
CA GLY A 108 7.49 -8.92 12.20
C GLY A 108 6.48 -8.00 12.85
N ARG A 109 6.71 -7.57 14.07
CA ARG A 109 5.85 -6.61 14.79
C ARG A 109 6.17 -5.21 14.33
N ARG A 110 5.25 -4.59 13.55
CA ARG A 110 5.53 -3.33 12.85
C ARG A 110 4.59 -2.20 13.24
N SER A 111 5.12 -1.01 13.08
CA SER A 111 4.41 0.26 13.21
C SER A 111 5.11 1.35 12.39
N VAL A 112 4.37 2.41 12.06
CA VAL A 112 4.83 3.56 11.28
C VAL A 112 4.43 4.83 12.02
N ARG A 113 5.30 5.85 11.99
CA ARG A 113 4.94 7.20 12.44
C ARG A 113 5.47 8.27 11.50
N ASN A 114 4.75 9.37 11.43
CA ASN A 114 5.20 10.59 10.82
C ASN A 114 5.73 11.54 11.91
N ASN A 115 7.04 11.57 12.10
CA ASN A 115 7.73 12.51 12.99
C ASN A 115 8.28 13.74 12.23
N GLY A 116 7.91 13.89 10.95
CA GLY A 116 8.25 15.03 10.12
C GLY A 116 7.24 16.17 10.21
N THR A 117 7.43 17.17 9.34
CA THR A 117 6.58 18.38 9.27
C THR A 117 5.62 18.36 8.07
N GLU A 118 5.79 17.42 7.16
CA GLU A 118 4.97 17.25 5.96
C GLU A 118 4.23 15.91 6.01
N PRO A 119 3.14 15.74 5.25
CA PRO A 119 2.44 14.46 5.17
C PRO A 119 3.37 13.34 4.67
N LEU A 120 3.31 12.19 5.35
CA LEU A 120 3.98 10.97 4.92
C LEU A 120 2.97 10.12 4.14
N VAL A 121 3.28 9.83 2.89
CA VAL A 121 2.43 9.02 2.01
C VAL A 121 3.09 7.69 1.73
N MET A 122 2.36 6.61 1.94
CA MET A 122 2.83 5.27 1.63
C MET A 122 1.81 4.43 0.87
N LEU A 123 2.32 3.50 0.08
CA LEU A 123 1.61 2.38 -0.51
C LEU A 123 2.07 1.11 0.21
N CYS A 124 1.14 0.32 0.72
CA CYS A 124 1.39 -1.00 1.28
C CYS A 124 0.81 -2.07 0.37
N VAL A 125 1.62 -3.06 -0.01
CA VAL A 125 1.20 -4.23 -0.79
C VAL A 125 1.29 -5.45 0.10
N GLN A 126 0.17 -6.18 0.24
CA GLN A 126 0.04 -7.41 1.00
C GLN A 126 -0.05 -8.60 0.03
N TYR A 127 0.73 -9.62 0.24
CA TYR A 127 0.76 -10.82 -0.57
C TYR A 127 1.23 -12.02 0.24
N ARG A 128 1.00 -13.22 -0.26
CA ARG A 128 1.52 -14.43 0.39
C ARG A 128 3.03 -14.51 0.19
N GLY A 129 3.80 -14.64 1.25
CA GLY A 129 5.24 -14.83 1.19
C GLY A 129 5.63 -16.06 0.35
N ASN A 130 6.78 -16.02 -0.30
CA ASN A 130 7.31 -17.06 -1.18
C ASN A 130 6.41 -17.40 -2.38
N ALA A 131 5.49 -16.51 -2.76
CA ALA A 131 4.61 -16.73 -3.91
C ALA A 131 5.29 -16.43 -5.25
N PHE A 132 6.33 -15.59 -5.26
CA PHE A 132 7.10 -15.25 -6.46
C PHE A 132 8.41 -16.07 -6.50
N THR A 133 8.63 -16.77 -7.61
CA THR A 133 9.78 -17.66 -7.81
C THR A 133 10.60 -17.24 -9.01
N ALA A 134 11.76 -17.87 -9.23
CA ALA A 134 12.57 -17.62 -10.43
C ALA A 134 11.84 -17.97 -11.74
N ALA A 135 10.88 -18.91 -11.70
CA ALA A 135 10.05 -19.26 -12.85
C ALA A 135 9.11 -18.12 -13.24
N ASP A 136 8.59 -17.38 -12.25
CA ASP A 136 7.71 -16.23 -12.49
C ASP A 136 8.44 -15.06 -13.17
N GLY A 137 9.76 -14.97 -13.00
CA GLY A 137 10.60 -13.99 -13.69
C GLY A 137 10.69 -14.18 -15.21
N ALA A 138 10.35 -15.36 -15.72
CA ALA A 138 10.36 -15.72 -17.14
C ALA A 138 8.94 -15.93 -17.71
N ASP A 139 7.90 -15.47 -17.01
CA ASP A 139 6.49 -15.67 -17.37
C ASP A 139 6.00 -14.76 -18.52
N GLY A 140 6.80 -13.77 -18.92
CA GLY A 140 6.40 -12.80 -19.92
C GLY A 140 6.69 -13.20 -21.36
N ASP A 141 5.69 -13.12 -22.25
CA ASP A 141 5.84 -13.27 -23.68
C ASP A 141 5.79 -11.93 -24.41
N ILE A 142 6.76 -11.68 -25.29
CA ILE A 142 6.78 -10.51 -26.16
C ILE A 142 6.00 -10.84 -27.43
N LEU A 143 4.91 -10.12 -27.67
CA LEU A 143 4.10 -10.30 -28.86
C LEU A 143 4.69 -9.54 -30.04
N ASN A 144 4.66 -10.17 -31.23
CA ASN A 144 5.11 -9.52 -32.48
C ASN A 144 3.95 -8.74 -33.14
N GLU A 145 3.35 -7.84 -32.37
CA GLU A 145 2.25 -6.98 -32.80
C GLU A 145 2.61 -5.51 -32.58
N PRO A 146 2.26 -4.60 -33.52
CA PRO A 146 2.51 -3.17 -33.33
C PRO A 146 1.59 -2.60 -32.26
N VAL A 147 2.16 -1.77 -31.37
CA VAL A 147 1.36 -1.01 -30.41
C VAL A 147 0.60 0.08 -31.16
N LYS A 148 -0.68 0.24 -30.87
CA LYS A 148 -1.54 1.33 -31.37
C LYS A 148 -2.05 2.12 -30.18
N TRP A 149 -1.78 3.42 -30.22
CA TRP A 149 -2.25 4.38 -29.21
C TRP A 149 -3.51 5.11 -29.64
#